data_8e6a3a7fe3d110f6f1aa25ad98d97108
#
_entry.id   8e6a3a7fe3d110f6f1aa25ad98d97108
#
_cell.length_a   1.000
_cell.length_b   1.000
_cell.length_c   1.000
_cell.angle_alpha   90.00
_cell.angle_beta   90.00
_cell.angle_gamma   90.00
#
_symmetry.space_group_name_H-M   'P 1'
#
loop_
_entity.id
_entity.type
_entity.pdbx_description
1 polymer ?
#
loop_
_entity_poly.entity_id
_entity_poly.type
_entity_poly.pdbx_seq_one_letter_code
_entity_poly.pdbx_strand_id
1 'polypeptide(L)'
;MSREYKEQKNAETTVKILELEAILPDFCHSYIVSISGYNKPLTQLAYLQRIQFFLQWLLEYNSFFCKHYTKINEFKVSDLELLKKADFEEFLAHISKFGAVSKEEIKSSIETGKYITESKPATRNNYLSALRSLFTYFLENDMIDTAPVLKIRQATINKTIPIALNDNQIDRISNTIMNGSEFISAKQEESRLITSARDLAIYTLALHTGIRISELVSLDVKDINWNDRCFKVIRKRGNEDIVYVKD
;
A
#
# COMPACT_ATOMS: atom_id res chain seq x y z
N MET A 1 12.18 14.88 14.90
CA MET A 1 12.06 14.22 13.57
C MET A 1 10.92 13.20 13.49
N SER A 2 10.60 12.41 14.48
CA SER A 2 9.65 11.30 14.36
C SER A 2 8.17 11.71 14.30
N ARG A 3 7.69 12.59 15.17
CA ARG A 3 6.31 13.12 15.11
C ARG A 3 6.10 14.02 13.88
N GLU A 4 7.02 14.94 13.65
CA GLU A 4 7.03 15.82 12.47
C GLU A 4 7.02 15.05 11.15
N TYR A 5 7.87 14.02 10.99
CA TYR A 5 7.89 13.20 9.77
C TYR A 5 6.56 12.51 9.51
N LYS A 6 5.92 11.99 10.56
CA LYS A 6 4.62 11.30 10.45
C LYS A 6 3.48 12.27 10.13
N GLU A 7 3.52 13.46 10.73
CA GLU A 7 2.56 14.53 10.48
C GLU A 7 2.72 15.07 9.05
N GLN A 8 3.95 15.31 8.59
CA GLN A 8 4.25 15.70 7.22
C GLN A 8 3.77 14.65 6.21
N LYS A 9 4.07 13.37 6.45
CA LYS A 9 3.63 12.27 5.57
C LYS A 9 2.12 12.12 5.53
N ASN A 10 1.43 12.34 6.65
CA ASN A 10 -0.04 12.36 6.68
C ASN A 10 -0.59 13.55 5.90
N ALA A 11 0.00 14.75 6.03
CA ALA A 11 -0.39 15.93 5.28
C ALA A 11 -0.23 15.72 3.76
N GLU A 12 0.92 15.21 3.31
CA GLU A 12 1.16 14.86 1.91
C GLU A 12 0.14 13.82 1.39
N THR A 13 -0.21 12.85 2.24
CA THR A 13 -1.22 11.84 1.90
C THR A 13 -2.61 12.46 1.78
N THR A 14 -2.96 13.40 2.65
CA THR A 14 -4.23 14.12 2.61
C THR A 14 -4.36 14.94 1.33
N VAL A 15 -3.30 15.61 0.89
CA VAL A 15 -3.29 16.34 -0.40
C VAL A 15 -3.59 15.39 -1.56
N LYS A 16 -2.97 14.22 -1.60
CA LYS A 16 -3.24 13.21 -2.64
C LYS A 16 -4.67 12.67 -2.61
N ILE A 17 -5.29 12.58 -1.43
CA ILE A 17 -6.70 12.20 -1.30
C ILE A 17 -7.59 13.27 -1.92
N LEU A 18 -7.33 14.54 -1.65
CA LEU A 18 -8.09 15.66 -2.23
C LEU A 18 -7.93 15.73 -3.75
N GLU A 19 -6.73 15.49 -4.27
CA GLU A 19 -6.48 15.40 -5.72
C GLU A 19 -7.30 14.26 -6.37
N LEU A 20 -7.36 13.10 -5.71
CA LEU A 20 -8.17 11.97 -6.18
C LEU A 20 -9.67 12.26 -6.11
N GLU A 21 -10.13 12.88 -5.04
CA GLU A 21 -11.53 13.28 -4.86
C GLU A 21 -12.01 14.20 -5.98
N ALA A 22 -11.17 15.15 -6.43
CA ALA A 22 -11.49 16.07 -7.50
C ALA A 22 -11.71 15.40 -8.88
N ILE A 23 -11.21 14.19 -9.09
CA ILE A 23 -11.35 13.46 -10.35
C ILE A 23 -12.29 12.25 -10.27
N LEU A 24 -12.67 11.85 -9.07
CA LEU A 24 -13.65 10.78 -8.85
C LEU A 24 -15.09 11.30 -9.04
N PRO A 25 -16.06 10.42 -9.34
CA PRO A 25 -17.47 10.80 -9.41
C PRO A 25 -17.99 11.35 -8.07
N ASP A 26 -18.97 12.25 -8.13
CA ASP A 26 -19.55 12.92 -6.95
C ASP A 26 -20.08 11.92 -5.89
N PHE A 27 -20.59 10.77 -6.31
CA PHE A 27 -21.04 9.73 -5.38
C PHE A 27 -19.94 9.13 -4.50
N CYS A 28 -18.66 9.30 -4.87
CA CYS A 28 -17.53 8.88 -4.06
C CYS A 28 -17.29 9.80 -2.86
N HIS A 29 -17.74 11.06 -2.90
CA HIS A 29 -17.51 12.03 -1.83
C HIS A 29 -18.03 11.53 -0.48
N SER A 30 -19.28 11.10 -0.41
CA SER A 30 -19.89 10.59 0.83
C SER A 30 -19.19 9.34 1.37
N TYR A 31 -18.72 8.46 0.49
CA TYR A 31 -17.89 7.31 0.87
C TYR A 31 -16.55 7.76 1.45
N ILE A 32 -15.87 8.73 0.83
CA ILE A 32 -14.58 9.28 1.32
C ILE A 32 -14.76 9.85 2.73
N VAL A 33 -15.80 10.64 2.95
CA VAL A 33 -16.14 11.18 4.27
C VAL A 33 -16.37 10.05 5.27
N SER A 34 -17.14 9.03 4.92
CA SER A 34 -17.41 7.89 5.78
C SER A 34 -16.12 7.16 6.21
N ILE A 35 -15.25 6.81 5.27
CA ILE A 35 -14.01 6.08 5.60
C ILE A 35 -12.98 6.93 6.34
N SER A 36 -13.09 8.25 6.29
CA SER A 36 -12.17 9.16 7.00
C SER A 36 -12.31 9.04 8.52
N GLY A 37 -13.48 8.66 9.02
CA GLY A 37 -13.75 8.52 10.44
C GLY A 37 -13.05 7.32 11.11
N TYR A 38 -12.69 6.28 10.34
CA TYR A 38 -12.11 5.04 10.91
C TYR A 38 -10.85 4.52 10.21
N ASN A 39 -10.54 4.98 9.01
CA ASN A 39 -9.34 4.57 8.29
C ASN A 39 -8.21 5.61 8.42
N LYS A 40 -6.97 5.13 8.50
CA LYS A 40 -5.79 5.99 8.40
C LYS A 40 -5.64 6.56 6.98
N PRO A 41 -5.09 7.78 6.80
CA PRO A 41 -4.95 8.42 5.48
C PRO A 41 -4.34 7.52 4.41
N LEU A 42 -3.28 6.76 4.71
CA LEU A 42 -2.66 5.82 3.76
C LEU A 42 -3.60 4.69 3.32
N THR A 43 -4.50 4.23 4.19
CA THR A 43 -5.50 3.20 3.83
C THR A 43 -6.58 3.80 2.94
N GLN A 44 -7.03 5.02 3.25
CA GLN A 44 -7.98 5.76 2.42
C GLN A 44 -7.40 5.97 1.02
N LEU A 45 -6.19 6.54 0.92
CA LEU A 45 -5.51 6.75 -0.35
C LEU A 45 -5.40 5.45 -1.16
N ALA A 46 -5.00 4.36 -0.51
CA ALA A 46 -4.88 3.06 -1.18
C ALA A 46 -6.23 2.51 -1.69
N TYR A 47 -7.32 2.77 -1.00
CA TYR A 47 -8.66 2.39 -1.45
C TYR A 47 -9.10 3.24 -2.64
N LEU A 48 -8.94 4.56 -2.54
CA LEU A 48 -9.33 5.50 -3.59
C LEU A 48 -8.57 5.28 -4.90
N GLN A 49 -7.26 5.01 -4.83
CA GLN A 49 -6.47 4.66 -6.01
C GLN A 49 -6.98 3.40 -6.71
N ARG A 50 -7.39 2.38 -5.93
CA ARG A 50 -7.94 1.15 -6.50
C ARG A 50 -9.33 1.36 -7.09
N ILE A 51 -10.15 2.18 -6.45
CA ILE A 51 -11.48 2.56 -6.96
C ILE A 51 -11.32 3.37 -8.24
N GLN A 52 -10.45 4.36 -8.27
CA GLN A 52 -10.13 5.13 -9.47
C GLN A 52 -9.73 4.22 -10.61
N PHE A 53 -8.81 3.29 -10.39
CA PHE A 53 -8.37 2.37 -11.43
C PHE A 53 -9.51 1.46 -11.93
N PHE A 54 -10.40 1.00 -11.05
CA PHE A 54 -11.59 0.24 -11.46
C PHE A 54 -12.53 1.05 -12.36
N LEU A 55 -12.81 2.31 -12.00
CA LEU A 55 -13.66 3.19 -12.80
C LEU A 55 -13.00 3.51 -14.17
N GLN A 56 -11.70 3.71 -14.22
CA GLN A 56 -10.95 3.86 -15.47
C GLN A 56 -11.01 2.60 -16.32
N TRP A 57 -10.87 1.42 -15.69
CA TRP A 57 -11.01 0.14 -16.39
C TRP A 57 -12.42 -0.03 -16.98
N LEU A 58 -13.47 0.36 -16.27
CA LEU A 58 -14.84 0.35 -16.81
C LEU A 58 -14.95 1.26 -18.04
N LEU A 59 -14.36 2.44 -18.01
CA LEU A 59 -14.33 3.38 -19.12
C LEU A 59 -13.60 2.82 -20.35
N GLU A 60 -12.56 1.99 -20.15
CA GLU A 60 -11.74 1.43 -21.22
C GLU A 60 -12.28 0.09 -21.80
N TYR A 61 -12.94 -0.73 -20.98
CA TYR A 61 -13.24 -2.12 -21.32
C TYR A 61 -14.74 -2.48 -21.27
N ASN A 62 -15.53 -1.82 -20.40
CA ASN A 62 -16.95 -2.14 -20.30
C ASN A 62 -17.74 -1.45 -21.41
N SER A 63 -18.51 -2.22 -22.20
CA SER A 63 -19.21 -1.74 -23.40
C SER A 63 -20.24 -0.64 -23.14
N PHE A 64 -20.88 -0.63 -21.95
CA PHE A 64 -21.81 0.41 -21.56
C PHE A 64 -21.07 1.71 -21.26
N PHE A 65 -20.08 1.67 -20.34
CA PHE A 65 -19.35 2.86 -19.90
C PHE A 65 -18.54 3.50 -21.04
N CYS A 66 -17.87 2.71 -21.88
CA CYS A 66 -17.16 3.20 -23.08
C CYS A 66 -18.04 4.02 -24.04
N LYS A 67 -19.32 3.68 -24.13
CA LYS A 67 -20.26 4.33 -25.08
C LYS A 67 -20.91 5.58 -24.51
N HIS A 68 -21.12 5.64 -23.19
CA HIS A 68 -21.93 6.68 -22.57
C HIS A 68 -21.10 7.75 -21.90
N TYR A 69 -19.82 7.50 -21.63
CA TYR A 69 -18.96 8.39 -20.85
C TYR A 69 -17.61 8.63 -21.52
N THR A 70 -17.06 9.82 -21.29
CA THR A 70 -15.69 10.18 -21.71
C THR A 70 -14.73 10.29 -20.54
N LYS A 71 -15.26 10.54 -19.34
CA LYS A 71 -14.50 10.68 -18.10
C LYS A 71 -15.18 9.95 -16.96
N ILE A 72 -14.40 9.50 -15.99
CA ILE A 72 -14.92 8.75 -14.83
C ILE A 72 -15.77 9.61 -13.91
N ASN A 73 -15.51 10.92 -13.79
CA ASN A 73 -16.28 11.83 -12.94
C ASN A 73 -17.72 12.08 -13.45
N GLU A 74 -18.03 11.67 -14.65
CA GLU A 74 -19.38 11.76 -15.23
C GLU A 74 -20.28 10.56 -14.84
N PHE A 75 -19.71 9.50 -14.24
CA PHE A 75 -20.46 8.28 -13.89
C PHE A 75 -21.53 8.59 -12.86
N LYS A 76 -22.67 7.93 -13.00
CA LYS A 76 -23.78 7.98 -12.04
C LYS A 76 -23.80 6.72 -11.19
N VAL A 77 -24.20 6.82 -9.94
CA VAL A 77 -24.30 5.67 -9.04
C VAL A 77 -25.27 4.62 -9.56
N SER A 78 -26.38 5.06 -10.18
CA SER A 78 -27.38 4.17 -10.82
C SER A 78 -26.80 3.24 -11.90
N ASP A 79 -25.75 3.69 -12.59
CA ASP A 79 -25.13 2.90 -13.66
C ASP A 79 -24.26 1.77 -13.10
N LEU A 80 -23.83 1.89 -11.85
CA LEU A 80 -23.12 0.81 -11.16
C LEU A 80 -24.01 -0.39 -10.86
N GLU A 81 -25.33 -0.23 -10.84
CA GLU A 81 -26.28 -1.32 -10.70
C GLU A 81 -26.36 -2.22 -11.95
N LEU A 82 -25.96 -1.69 -13.11
CA LEU A 82 -25.87 -2.46 -14.35
C LEU A 82 -24.74 -3.49 -14.34
N LEU A 83 -23.79 -3.31 -13.41
CA LEU A 83 -22.64 -4.20 -13.28
C LEU A 83 -23.05 -5.57 -12.76
N LYS A 84 -22.64 -6.59 -13.49
CA LYS A 84 -22.84 -8.00 -13.13
C LYS A 84 -21.58 -8.55 -12.44
N LYS A 85 -21.73 -9.69 -11.79
CA LYS A 85 -20.59 -10.40 -11.19
C LYS A 85 -19.45 -10.64 -12.19
N ALA A 86 -19.78 -10.92 -13.45
CA ALA A 86 -18.81 -11.13 -14.52
C ALA A 86 -17.92 -9.92 -14.76
N ASP A 87 -18.45 -8.68 -14.74
CA ASP A 87 -17.66 -7.48 -14.95
C ASP A 87 -16.55 -7.33 -13.88
N PHE A 88 -16.88 -7.62 -12.64
CA PHE A 88 -15.89 -7.63 -11.56
C PHE A 88 -14.88 -8.78 -11.68
N GLU A 89 -15.31 -9.95 -12.14
CA GLU A 89 -14.43 -11.09 -12.37
C GLU A 89 -13.45 -10.79 -13.50
N GLU A 90 -13.88 -10.16 -14.59
CA GLU A 90 -13.05 -9.70 -15.70
C GLU A 90 -12.05 -8.64 -15.26
N PHE A 91 -12.48 -7.64 -14.49
CA PHE A 91 -11.59 -6.65 -13.89
C PHE A 91 -10.52 -7.32 -13.03
N LEU A 92 -10.90 -8.24 -12.14
CA LEU A 92 -9.95 -8.91 -11.26
C LEU A 92 -9.04 -9.89 -12.01
N ALA A 93 -9.46 -10.44 -13.15
CA ALA A 93 -8.61 -11.19 -14.06
C ALA A 93 -7.59 -10.29 -14.74
N HIS A 94 -8.01 -9.08 -15.17
CA HIS A 94 -7.09 -8.05 -15.68
C HIS A 94 -6.01 -7.69 -14.64
N ILE A 95 -6.41 -7.41 -13.38
CA ILE A 95 -5.46 -7.15 -12.29
C ILE A 95 -4.49 -8.32 -12.09
N SER A 96 -4.96 -9.55 -12.14
CA SER A 96 -4.11 -10.73 -11.98
C SER A 96 -3.06 -10.84 -13.09
N LYS A 97 -3.46 -10.57 -14.34
CA LYS A 97 -2.62 -10.77 -15.51
C LYS A 97 -1.69 -9.60 -15.80
N PHE A 98 -2.17 -8.39 -15.63
CA PHE A 98 -1.48 -7.17 -16.05
C PHE A 98 -1.13 -6.21 -14.90
N GLY A 99 -1.72 -6.39 -13.71
CA GLY A 99 -1.64 -5.39 -12.65
C GLY A 99 -2.52 -4.17 -12.92
N ALA A 100 -2.16 -3.04 -12.33
CA ALA A 100 -2.80 -1.75 -12.55
C ALA A 100 -2.18 -1.05 -13.77
N VAL A 101 -2.35 -1.63 -14.94
CA VAL A 101 -1.79 -1.15 -16.21
C VAL A 101 -2.93 -0.83 -17.16
N SER A 102 -2.90 0.36 -17.76
CA SER A 102 -3.91 0.83 -18.71
C SER A 102 -3.85 0.05 -20.04
N LYS A 103 -4.91 0.18 -20.82
CA LYS A 103 -5.00 -0.45 -22.15
C LYS A 103 -3.88 0.05 -23.11
N GLU A 104 -3.53 1.32 -23.00
CA GLU A 104 -2.48 1.94 -23.82
C GLU A 104 -1.09 1.43 -23.46
N GLU A 105 -0.81 1.33 -22.14
CA GLU A 105 0.45 0.77 -21.63
C GLU A 105 0.61 -0.71 -21.99
N ILE A 106 -0.47 -1.51 -21.99
CA ILE A 106 -0.45 -2.90 -22.43
C ILE A 106 -0.10 -2.98 -23.91
N LYS A 107 -0.73 -2.15 -24.77
CA LYS A 107 -0.40 -2.10 -26.20
C LYS A 107 1.06 -1.72 -26.42
N SER A 108 1.53 -0.65 -25.80
CA SER A 108 2.93 -0.20 -25.89
C SER A 108 3.91 -1.29 -25.42
N SER A 109 3.58 -2.03 -24.37
CA SER A 109 4.41 -3.13 -23.88
C SER A 109 4.49 -4.29 -24.87
N ILE A 110 3.39 -4.62 -25.53
CA ILE A 110 3.37 -5.64 -26.60
C ILE A 110 4.23 -5.19 -27.79
N GLU A 111 4.07 -3.95 -28.23
CA GLU A 111 4.82 -3.39 -29.37
C GLU A 111 6.32 -3.30 -29.11
N THR A 112 6.70 -2.99 -27.88
CA THR A 112 8.12 -2.84 -27.48
C THR A 112 8.75 -4.13 -26.97
N GLY A 113 8.00 -5.25 -26.92
CA GLY A 113 8.47 -6.53 -26.36
C GLY A 113 8.77 -6.49 -24.86
N LYS A 114 8.23 -5.51 -24.13
CA LYS A 114 8.40 -5.39 -22.69
C LYS A 114 7.47 -6.33 -21.95
N TYR A 115 8.02 -7.10 -21.04
CA TYR A 115 7.21 -8.03 -20.22
C TYR A 115 6.37 -7.30 -19.18
N ILE A 116 5.10 -7.68 -19.09
CA ILE A 116 4.21 -7.29 -18.00
C ILE A 116 4.21 -8.45 -16.97
N THR A 117 4.56 -8.14 -15.74
CA THR A 117 4.64 -9.15 -14.68
C THR A 117 3.25 -9.41 -14.10
N GLU A 118 2.87 -10.67 -13.97
CA GLU A 118 1.64 -11.07 -13.29
C GLU A 118 1.61 -10.58 -11.83
N SER A 119 0.45 -10.13 -11.40
CA SER A 119 0.25 -9.67 -10.03
C SER A 119 0.09 -10.82 -9.05
N LYS A 120 0.60 -10.65 -7.83
CA LYS A 120 0.40 -11.62 -6.75
C LYS A 120 -1.09 -11.70 -6.35
N PRO A 121 -1.57 -12.87 -5.88
CA PRO A 121 -2.96 -13.03 -5.39
C PRO A 121 -3.36 -12.00 -4.32
N ALA A 122 -2.42 -11.56 -3.49
CA ALA A 122 -2.63 -10.50 -2.51
C ALA A 122 -3.02 -9.16 -3.15
N THR A 123 -2.43 -8.81 -4.31
CA THR A 123 -2.79 -7.58 -5.05
C THR A 123 -4.23 -7.63 -5.51
N ARG A 124 -4.66 -8.75 -6.14
CA ARG A 124 -6.06 -8.97 -6.53
C ARG A 124 -7.01 -8.83 -5.34
N ASN A 125 -6.68 -9.43 -4.20
CA ASN A 125 -7.50 -9.36 -3.00
C ASN A 125 -7.59 -7.93 -2.43
N ASN A 126 -6.53 -7.13 -2.58
CA ASN A 126 -6.55 -5.72 -2.18
C ASN A 126 -7.52 -4.89 -3.03
N TYR A 127 -7.60 -5.13 -4.34
CA TYR A 127 -8.61 -4.51 -5.20
C TYR A 127 -10.01 -4.95 -4.82
N LEU A 128 -10.23 -6.25 -4.64
CA LEU A 128 -11.52 -6.78 -4.21
C LEU A 128 -11.97 -6.19 -2.86
N SER A 129 -11.04 -5.99 -1.92
CA SER A 129 -11.35 -5.37 -0.62
C SER A 129 -11.78 -3.92 -0.74
N ALA A 130 -11.13 -3.13 -1.61
CA ALA A 130 -11.50 -1.73 -1.84
C ALA A 130 -12.89 -1.64 -2.50
N LEU A 131 -13.16 -2.47 -3.52
CA LEU A 131 -14.47 -2.51 -4.18
C LEU A 131 -15.58 -2.99 -3.24
N ARG A 132 -15.32 -4.01 -2.43
CA ARG A 132 -16.28 -4.46 -1.42
C ARG A 132 -16.62 -3.35 -0.43
N SER A 133 -15.63 -2.61 0.05
CA SER A 133 -15.84 -1.48 0.96
C SER A 133 -16.75 -0.42 0.34
N LEU A 134 -16.49 -0.04 -0.92
CA LEU A 134 -17.29 0.96 -1.64
C LEU A 134 -18.74 0.47 -1.85
N PHE A 135 -18.91 -0.73 -2.41
CA PHE A 135 -20.24 -1.26 -2.73
C PHE A 135 -21.05 -1.64 -1.47
N THR A 136 -20.39 -2.03 -0.38
CA THR A 136 -21.06 -2.21 0.92
C THR A 136 -21.59 -0.88 1.42
N TYR A 137 -20.79 0.19 1.34
CA TYR A 137 -21.22 1.53 1.72
C TYR A 137 -22.44 1.99 0.90
N PHE A 138 -22.43 1.78 -0.41
CA PHE A 138 -23.58 2.15 -1.26
C PHE A 138 -24.83 1.36 -0.91
N LEU A 139 -24.68 0.06 -0.64
CA LEU A 139 -25.80 -0.81 -0.27
C LEU A 139 -26.40 -0.42 1.10
N GLU A 140 -25.52 -0.13 2.09
CA GLU A 140 -25.93 0.25 3.45
C GLU A 140 -26.57 1.66 3.52
N ASN A 141 -26.35 2.50 2.50
CA ASN A 141 -26.92 3.84 2.40
C ASN A 141 -28.02 3.94 1.31
N ASP A 142 -28.58 2.80 0.89
CA ASP A 142 -29.69 2.71 -0.09
C ASP A 142 -29.38 3.44 -1.42
N MET A 143 -28.12 3.54 -1.80
CA MET A 143 -27.67 4.16 -3.06
C MET A 143 -27.74 3.18 -4.23
N ILE A 144 -27.71 1.88 -3.96
CA ILE A 144 -27.86 0.77 -4.88
C ILE A 144 -28.65 -0.37 -4.22
N ASP A 145 -29.38 -1.15 -5.01
CA ASP A 145 -30.17 -2.28 -4.51
C ASP A 145 -29.35 -3.58 -4.42
N THR A 146 -28.31 -3.70 -5.22
CA THR A 146 -27.50 -4.94 -5.28
C THR A 146 -26.01 -4.67 -5.38
N ALA A 147 -25.20 -5.55 -4.77
CA ALA A 147 -23.74 -5.48 -4.80
C ALA A 147 -23.13 -6.84 -5.21
N PRO A 148 -23.07 -7.18 -6.51
CA PRO A 148 -22.58 -8.48 -6.99
C PRO A 148 -21.12 -8.77 -6.60
N VAL A 149 -20.29 -7.74 -6.39
CA VAL A 149 -18.88 -7.84 -5.96
C VAL A 149 -18.74 -8.56 -4.61
N LEU A 150 -19.75 -8.50 -3.75
CA LEU A 150 -19.73 -9.17 -2.43
C LEU A 150 -19.74 -10.70 -2.56
N LYS A 151 -20.26 -11.23 -3.68
CA LYS A 151 -20.34 -12.68 -3.98
C LYS A 151 -19.03 -13.25 -4.55
N ILE A 152 -18.01 -12.44 -4.81
CA ILE A 152 -16.73 -12.89 -5.38
C ILE A 152 -15.82 -13.44 -4.27
N ARG A 153 -15.25 -14.61 -4.48
CA ARG A 153 -14.30 -15.20 -3.52
C ARG A 153 -12.91 -14.56 -3.62
N GLN A 154 -12.26 -14.42 -2.48
CA GLN A 154 -10.85 -14.03 -2.44
C GLN A 154 -9.96 -15.14 -3.03
N ALA A 155 -8.87 -14.73 -3.67
CA ALA A 155 -7.84 -15.67 -4.11
C ALA A 155 -7.09 -16.24 -2.90
N THR A 156 -6.77 -17.51 -2.95
CA THR A 156 -5.96 -18.17 -1.92
C THR A 156 -4.54 -17.62 -1.94
N ILE A 157 -4.04 -17.27 -0.77
CA ILE A 157 -2.65 -16.81 -0.59
C ILE A 157 -1.89 -17.93 0.09
N ASN A 158 -0.94 -18.52 -0.62
CA ASN A 158 -0.05 -19.50 -0.04
C ASN A 158 0.92 -18.79 0.91
N LYS A 159 0.97 -19.24 2.16
CA LYS A 159 1.95 -18.77 3.13
C LYS A 159 3.30 -19.41 2.81
N THR A 160 4.28 -18.58 2.50
CA THR A 160 5.68 -19.02 2.40
C THR A 160 6.35 -18.89 3.77
N ILE A 161 7.20 -19.84 4.11
CA ILE A 161 8.01 -19.74 5.34
C ILE A 161 9.02 -18.62 5.12
N PRO A 162 9.09 -17.62 6.01
CA PRO A 162 10.10 -16.59 5.91
C PRO A 162 11.51 -17.20 5.99
N ILE A 163 12.41 -16.74 5.13
CA ILE A 163 13.82 -17.12 5.20
C ILE A 163 14.44 -16.28 6.32
N ALA A 164 14.92 -16.94 7.36
CA ALA A 164 15.67 -16.29 8.43
C ALA A 164 17.16 -16.24 8.07
N LEU A 165 17.85 -15.18 8.49
CA LEU A 165 19.30 -15.10 8.40
C LEU A 165 19.93 -16.07 9.42
N ASN A 166 21.00 -16.77 9.02
CA ASN A 166 21.84 -17.51 9.95
C ASN A 166 22.94 -16.60 10.52
N ASP A 167 23.61 -17.07 11.59
CA ASP A 167 24.61 -16.29 12.33
C ASP A 167 25.74 -15.79 11.41
N ASN A 168 26.25 -16.63 10.50
CA ASN A 168 27.28 -16.23 9.53
C ASN A 168 26.82 -15.11 8.59
N GLN A 169 25.54 -15.09 8.21
CA GLN A 169 24.97 -14.02 7.38
C GLN A 169 24.81 -12.72 8.18
N ILE A 170 24.41 -12.83 9.45
CA ILE A 170 24.31 -11.71 10.38
C ILE A 170 25.67 -11.05 10.56
N ASP A 171 26.72 -11.83 10.83
CA ASP A 171 28.09 -11.35 10.99
C ASP A 171 28.63 -10.71 9.70
N ARG A 172 28.37 -11.32 8.55
CA ARG A 172 28.79 -10.72 7.26
C ARG A 172 28.13 -9.37 7.00
N ILE A 173 26.84 -9.22 7.29
CA ILE A 173 26.15 -7.94 7.13
C ILE A 173 26.75 -6.90 8.08
N SER A 174 26.93 -7.24 9.36
CA SER A 174 27.54 -6.36 10.36
C SER A 174 28.92 -5.90 9.93
N ASN A 175 29.77 -6.85 9.50
CA ASN A 175 31.12 -6.56 9.02
C ASN A 175 31.11 -5.68 7.75
N THR A 176 30.19 -5.93 6.82
CA THR A 176 30.05 -5.10 5.61
C THR A 176 29.63 -3.67 5.94
N ILE A 177 28.73 -3.47 6.89
CA ILE A 177 28.32 -2.14 7.35
C ILE A 177 29.53 -1.39 7.95
N MET A 178 30.31 -2.06 8.77
CA MET A 178 31.44 -1.42 9.48
C MET A 178 32.67 -1.24 8.61
N ASN A 179 33.04 -2.23 7.81
CA ASN A 179 34.33 -2.31 7.12
C ASN A 179 34.23 -2.11 5.60
N GLY A 180 32.99 -2.02 5.05
CA GLY A 180 32.76 -1.94 3.61
C GLY A 180 32.88 -3.29 2.91
N SER A 181 32.77 -3.25 1.58
CA SER A 181 32.98 -4.41 0.71
C SER A 181 33.88 -4.02 -0.47
N GLU A 182 34.51 -5.02 -1.10
CA GLU A 182 35.41 -4.82 -2.26
C GLU A 182 34.73 -4.22 -3.50
N PHE A 183 33.39 -4.17 -3.51
CA PHE A 183 32.59 -3.76 -4.67
C PHE A 183 31.97 -2.35 -4.54
N ILE A 184 32.40 -1.53 -3.58
CA ILE A 184 31.85 -0.18 -3.41
C ILE A 184 32.72 0.87 -4.12
N SER A 185 32.06 1.89 -4.69
CA SER A 185 32.76 3.03 -5.27
C SER A 185 33.36 3.94 -4.18
N ALA A 186 34.35 4.78 -4.54
CA ALA A 186 34.95 5.74 -3.60
C ALA A 186 33.91 6.64 -2.93
N LYS A 187 32.87 7.08 -3.65
CA LYS A 187 31.78 7.89 -3.13
C LYS A 187 30.91 7.11 -2.12
N GLN A 188 30.68 5.83 -2.37
CA GLN A 188 29.95 4.96 -1.43
C GLN A 188 30.76 4.72 -0.16
N GLU A 189 32.09 4.57 -0.29
CA GLU A 189 32.98 4.41 0.85
C GLU A 189 32.99 5.66 1.74
N GLU A 190 33.10 6.85 1.16
CA GLU A 190 32.98 8.11 1.89
C GLU A 190 31.66 8.22 2.64
N SER A 191 30.55 7.92 1.99
CA SER A 191 29.22 7.90 2.62
C SER A 191 29.16 6.88 3.76
N ARG A 192 29.70 5.68 3.58
CA ARG A 192 29.76 4.64 4.60
C ARG A 192 30.52 5.09 5.84
N LEU A 193 31.69 5.72 5.70
CA LEU A 193 32.48 6.21 6.82
C LEU A 193 31.68 7.18 7.71
N ILE A 194 30.79 7.96 7.11
CA ILE A 194 29.93 8.89 7.85
C ILE A 194 28.75 8.19 8.52
N THR A 195 28.18 7.16 7.90
CA THR A 195 26.89 6.57 8.29
C THR A 195 26.98 5.21 8.97
N SER A 196 28.12 4.52 8.93
CA SER A 196 28.28 3.13 9.36
C SER A 196 27.82 2.86 10.80
N ALA A 197 28.13 3.76 11.73
CA ALA A 197 27.71 3.62 13.13
C ALA A 197 26.17 3.68 13.27
N ARG A 198 25.54 4.62 12.56
CA ARG A 198 24.08 4.73 12.53
C ARG A 198 23.44 3.51 11.88
N ASP A 199 23.99 3.08 10.75
CA ASP A 199 23.43 1.97 9.96
C ASP A 199 23.58 0.65 10.72
N LEU A 200 24.70 0.46 11.44
CA LEU A 200 24.86 -0.69 12.34
C LEU A 200 23.86 -0.63 13.51
N ALA A 201 23.67 0.53 14.14
CA ALA A 201 22.69 0.66 15.22
C ALA A 201 21.27 0.35 14.75
N ILE A 202 20.88 0.83 13.55
CA ILE A 202 19.58 0.52 12.94
C ILE A 202 19.44 -0.99 12.70
N TYR A 203 20.45 -1.61 12.10
CA TYR A 203 20.45 -3.04 11.79
C TYR A 203 20.36 -3.89 13.07
N THR A 204 21.23 -3.61 14.05
CA THR A 204 21.28 -4.32 15.32
C THR A 204 19.95 -4.18 16.08
N LEU A 205 19.41 -2.97 16.17
CA LEU A 205 18.15 -2.73 16.84
C LEU A 205 16.99 -3.51 16.19
N ALA A 206 16.90 -3.47 14.85
CA ALA A 206 15.87 -4.20 14.12
C ALA A 206 16.00 -5.73 14.32
N LEU A 207 17.23 -6.25 14.28
CA LEU A 207 17.53 -7.67 14.43
C LEU A 207 17.15 -8.21 15.82
N HIS A 208 17.59 -7.51 16.88
CA HIS A 208 17.41 -7.99 18.25
C HIS A 208 16.01 -7.74 18.81
N THR A 209 15.27 -6.76 18.28
CA THR A 209 13.97 -6.38 18.82
C THR A 209 12.78 -6.76 17.94
N GLY A 210 13.03 -7.02 16.66
CA GLY A 210 11.97 -7.30 15.68
C GLY A 210 10.96 -6.15 15.51
N ILE A 211 11.32 -4.91 15.85
CA ILE A 211 10.45 -3.76 15.65
C ILE A 211 10.22 -3.50 14.17
N ARG A 212 9.04 -2.93 13.84
CA ARG A 212 8.74 -2.59 12.45
C ARG A 212 9.57 -1.39 12.00
N ILE A 213 9.93 -1.35 10.72
CA ILE A 213 10.65 -0.20 10.14
C ILE A 213 9.95 1.14 10.46
N SER A 214 8.62 1.19 10.42
CA SER A 214 7.86 2.39 10.77
C SER A 214 7.96 2.79 12.25
N GLU A 215 8.17 1.84 13.13
CA GLU A 215 8.40 2.05 14.57
C GLU A 215 9.83 2.54 14.78
N LEU A 216 10.81 1.91 14.12
CA LEU A 216 12.22 2.30 14.14
C LEU A 216 12.43 3.75 13.65
N VAL A 217 11.88 4.09 12.47
CA VAL A 217 11.98 5.46 11.90
C VAL A 217 11.32 6.51 12.80
N SER A 218 10.32 6.10 13.59
CA SER A 218 9.66 7.01 14.53
C SER A 218 10.27 7.08 15.91
N LEU A 219 11.33 6.31 16.19
CA LEU A 219 12.04 6.32 17.47
C LEU A 219 12.86 7.60 17.62
N ASP A 220 12.75 8.24 18.77
CA ASP A 220 13.54 9.40 19.15
C ASP A 220 14.46 9.04 20.34
N VAL A 221 15.59 9.70 20.48
CA VAL A 221 16.53 9.47 21.60
C VAL A 221 15.87 9.64 22.96
N LYS A 222 14.89 10.54 23.08
CA LYS A 222 14.10 10.75 24.31
C LYS A 222 13.17 9.58 24.68
N ASP A 223 12.85 8.70 23.71
CA ASP A 223 12.00 7.54 23.93
C ASP A 223 12.81 6.37 24.53
N ILE A 224 14.14 6.51 24.66
CA ILE A 224 15.05 5.48 25.15
C ILE A 224 15.28 5.67 26.65
N ASN A 225 14.94 4.66 27.43
CA ASN A 225 15.34 4.55 28.81
C ASN A 225 16.67 3.76 28.89
N TRP A 226 17.74 4.48 29.07
CA TRP A 226 19.10 3.92 29.11
C TRP A 226 19.36 3.06 30.36
N ASN A 227 18.70 3.37 31.48
CA ASN A 227 18.86 2.64 32.73
C ASN A 227 18.23 1.24 32.64
N ASP A 228 17.01 1.17 32.08
CA ASP A 228 16.24 -0.08 31.98
C ASP A 228 16.48 -0.78 30.62
N ARG A 229 17.34 -0.21 29.77
CA ARG A 229 17.65 -0.72 28.41
C ARG A 229 16.39 -1.02 27.62
N CYS A 230 15.45 -0.12 27.60
CA CYS A 230 14.19 -0.25 26.90
C CYS A 230 13.81 1.05 26.19
N PHE A 231 12.87 0.96 25.27
CA PHE A 231 12.32 2.13 24.60
C PHE A 231 10.82 1.94 24.32
N LYS A 232 10.12 3.05 24.24
CA LYS A 232 8.69 3.10 23.97
C LYS A 232 8.44 3.13 22.46
N VAL A 233 7.50 2.29 21.98
CA VAL A 233 7.05 2.27 20.59
C VAL A 233 5.54 2.41 20.52
N ILE A 234 5.05 2.99 19.42
CA ILE A 234 3.63 3.06 19.12
C ILE A 234 3.31 1.99 18.08
N ARG A 235 2.65 0.92 18.51
CA ARG A 235 2.23 -0.21 17.67
C ARG A 235 1.10 0.18 16.71
N LYS A 236 0.76 -0.74 15.82
CA LYS A 236 -0.40 -0.62 14.94
C LYS A 236 -1.67 -0.38 15.78
N ARG A 237 -2.53 0.56 15.36
CA ARG A 237 -3.74 1.04 16.05
C ARG A 237 -3.49 2.01 17.20
N GLY A 238 -2.25 2.48 17.41
CA GLY A 238 -1.95 3.49 18.44
C GLY A 238 -1.61 2.95 19.82
N ASN A 239 -1.59 1.63 20.01
CA ASN A 239 -1.20 1.03 21.28
C ASN A 239 0.28 1.31 21.57
N GLU A 240 0.57 1.77 22.78
CA GLU A 240 1.92 1.93 23.28
C GLU A 240 2.46 0.58 23.79
N ASP A 241 3.73 0.33 23.57
CA ASP A 241 4.42 -0.88 24.00
C ASP A 241 5.86 -0.55 24.39
N ILE A 242 6.41 -1.32 25.31
CA ILE A 242 7.81 -1.18 25.75
C ILE A 242 8.60 -2.34 25.19
N VAL A 243 9.68 -2.01 24.49
CA VAL A 243 10.60 -2.98 23.90
C VAL A 243 11.91 -2.97 24.69
N TYR A 244 12.31 -4.12 25.18
CA TYR A 244 13.58 -4.31 25.90
C TYR A 244 14.66 -4.73 24.93
N VAL A 245 15.84 -4.14 25.03
CA VAL A 245 17.03 -4.55 24.32
C VAL A 245 17.76 -5.57 25.20
N LYS A 246 17.81 -6.82 24.73
CA LYS A 246 18.60 -7.87 25.38
C LYS A 246 20.08 -7.76 24.97
N ASP A 247 20.95 -8.15 25.89
CA ASP A 247 22.39 -8.26 25.62
C ASP A 247 22.66 -9.31 24.56
#